data_a70a6d78f014854b0818585fcc5c0c68
#
_entry.id   a70a6d78f014854b0818585fcc5c0c68
#
_cell.length_a   1.000
_cell.length_b   1.000
_cell.length_c   1.000
_cell.angle_alpha   90.00
_cell.angle_beta   90.00
_cell.angle_gamma   90.00
#
_symmetry.space_group_name_H-M   'P 1'
#
loop_
_entity.id
_entity.type
_entity.pdbx_description
1 polymer ?
#
loop_
_entity_poly.entity_id
_entity_poly.type
_entity_poly.pdbx_seq_one_letter_code
_entity_poly.pdbx_strand_id
1 'polypeptide(L)'
;MTNGIADALTGSNIRKSFGKFQLNIPELHIPEGFATALIGENGAGKTTLLNILAGIRNDYKGEVRYFAEKAQIVDAGIKERIGYTGSKNYFLSYWTGDQVRELAGLLFDGFDPVRFDNICKSLDIDSSIFGKTGKAVSKLSDGNLMKLVLATVFARNTDILLLDEPASPLDPLMRDMLSDMIRSYLAEGNGKRSVFFSTHNISDMESVTDYCILMEQGRIVEQGFVTDLKEKYILVKGDKENTEAARKLLLTCQANSFGFEGIALAEDMNRFAGMQVEFETPSLFQISVAIMRQNTVLTMPEIA
;
A
#
# COMPACT_ATOMS: atom_id res chain seq x y z
N MET A 1 14.00 -3.70 -13.89
CA MET A 1 13.26 -4.52 -14.87
C MET A 1 12.93 -5.84 -14.21
N THR A 2 11.66 -6.19 -14.10
CA THR A 2 11.17 -7.42 -13.48
C THR A 2 11.56 -8.61 -14.37
N ASN A 3 12.76 -9.16 -14.21
CA ASN A 3 13.31 -10.25 -15.03
C ASN A 3 12.37 -11.46 -15.07
N GLY A 4 11.42 -11.50 -16.03
CA GLY A 4 10.57 -12.66 -16.28
C GLY A 4 9.32 -12.80 -15.39
N ILE A 5 9.03 -11.88 -14.47
CA ILE A 5 7.82 -11.87 -13.65
C ILE A 5 6.72 -11.19 -14.45
N ALA A 6 5.54 -11.84 -14.55
CA ALA A 6 4.37 -11.25 -15.17
C ALA A 6 3.79 -10.12 -14.29
N ASP A 7 3.09 -9.18 -14.92
CA ASP A 7 2.37 -8.13 -14.21
C ASP A 7 0.89 -8.51 -14.04
N ALA A 8 0.37 -8.41 -12.83
CA ALA A 8 -1.06 -8.51 -12.56
C ALA A 8 -1.80 -7.29 -13.12
N LEU A 9 -1.15 -6.13 -13.10
CA LEU A 9 -1.69 -4.89 -13.62
C LEU A 9 -0.57 -3.99 -14.14
N THR A 10 -0.79 -3.37 -15.31
CA THR A 10 0.10 -2.34 -15.85
C THR A 10 -0.67 -1.07 -16.18
N GLY A 11 0.01 0.05 -16.08
CA GLY A 11 -0.52 1.35 -16.48
C GLY A 11 0.45 2.13 -17.35
N SER A 12 -0.05 2.80 -18.37
CA SER A 12 0.78 3.64 -19.23
C SER A 12 0.17 5.02 -19.44
N ASN A 13 1.01 6.06 -19.27
CA ASN A 13 0.65 7.46 -19.46
C ASN A 13 -0.61 7.90 -18.70
N ILE A 14 -0.82 7.37 -17.47
CA ILE A 14 -1.98 7.70 -16.64
C ILE A 14 -1.87 9.16 -16.21
N ARG A 15 -2.84 9.98 -16.63
CA ARG A 15 -2.89 11.42 -16.31
C ARG A 15 -4.27 11.83 -15.85
N LYS A 16 -4.32 12.57 -14.75
CA LYS A 16 -5.55 13.17 -14.21
C LYS A 16 -5.23 14.49 -13.52
N SER A 17 -6.05 15.51 -13.78
CA SER A 17 -5.88 16.83 -13.16
C SER A 17 -7.08 17.17 -12.28
N PHE A 18 -6.81 17.80 -11.12
CA PHE A 18 -7.78 18.35 -10.18
C PHE A 18 -7.30 19.74 -9.74
N GLY A 19 -7.79 20.78 -10.37
CA GLY A 19 -7.31 22.14 -10.10
C GLY A 19 -5.78 22.23 -10.26
N LYS A 20 -5.07 22.44 -9.15
CA LYS A 20 -3.60 22.51 -9.12
C LYS A 20 -2.90 21.15 -9.05
N PHE A 21 -3.58 20.11 -8.61
CA PHE A 21 -3.00 18.77 -8.48
C PHE A 21 -3.02 18.04 -9.83
N GLN A 22 -1.93 17.38 -10.15
CA GLN A 22 -1.79 16.57 -11.37
C GLN A 22 -1.22 15.20 -11.04
N LEU A 23 -2.00 14.14 -11.29
CA LEU A 23 -1.51 12.80 -11.37
C LEU A 23 -0.84 12.61 -12.74
N ASN A 24 0.42 12.18 -12.77
CA ASN A 24 1.18 11.92 -14.00
C ASN A 24 2.10 10.72 -13.79
N ILE A 25 1.64 9.56 -14.24
CA ILE A 25 2.33 8.28 -14.11
C ILE A 25 2.61 7.77 -15.51
N PRO A 26 3.85 7.93 -16.00
CA PRO A 26 4.24 7.46 -17.33
C PRO A 26 4.13 5.94 -17.46
N GLU A 27 4.56 5.21 -16.41
CA GLU A 27 4.59 3.76 -16.38
C GLU A 27 4.32 3.26 -14.95
N LEU A 28 3.51 2.19 -14.85
CA LEU A 28 3.16 1.51 -13.61
C LEU A 28 3.21 0.01 -13.83
N HIS A 29 3.88 -0.71 -12.93
CA HIS A 29 3.95 -2.16 -12.91
C HIS A 29 3.56 -2.68 -11.53
N ILE A 30 2.59 -3.60 -11.47
CA ILE A 30 2.20 -4.33 -10.26
C ILE A 30 2.47 -5.80 -10.55
N PRO A 31 3.55 -6.38 -9.98
CA PRO A 31 3.94 -7.75 -10.27
C PRO A 31 2.90 -8.76 -9.77
N GLU A 32 2.67 -9.80 -10.58
CA GLU A 32 1.78 -10.92 -10.25
C GLU A 32 2.41 -11.78 -9.14
N GLY A 33 1.60 -12.20 -8.18
CA GLY A 33 2.02 -13.09 -7.10
C GLY A 33 2.59 -12.40 -5.86
N PHE A 34 2.62 -11.07 -5.82
CA PHE A 34 3.27 -10.29 -4.76
C PHE A 34 2.34 -9.31 -4.07
N ALA A 35 2.73 -8.92 -2.85
CA ALA A 35 2.16 -7.77 -2.16
C ALA A 35 2.94 -6.50 -2.51
N THR A 36 2.26 -5.56 -3.16
CA THR A 36 2.82 -4.27 -3.58
C THR A 36 2.27 -3.14 -2.71
N ALA A 37 3.14 -2.38 -2.07
CA ALA A 37 2.78 -1.19 -1.30
C ALA A 37 2.89 0.07 -2.15
N LEU A 38 1.84 0.89 -2.18
CA LEU A 38 1.86 2.27 -2.69
C LEU A 38 2.04 3.23 -1.52
N ILE A 39 3.25 3.73 -1.37
CA ILE A 39 3.69 4.55 -0.24
C ILE A 39 3.71 6.02 -0.64
N GLY A 40 3.20 6.90 0.19
CA GLY A 40 3.25 8.34 -0.02
C GLY A 40 2.46 9.12 1.01
N GLU A 41 2.75 10.41 1.12
CA GLU A 41 2.03 11.32 2.02
C GLU A 41 0.54 11.45 1.66
N ASN A 42 -0.22 12.03 2.58
CA ASN A 42 -1.60 12.41 2.30
C ASN A 42 -1.62 13.48 1.20
N GLY A 43 -2.47 13.27 0.19
CA GLY A 43 -2.51 14.14 -0.99
C GLY A 43 -1.54 13.77 -2.12
N ALA A 44 -0.67 12.78 -1.96
CA ALA A 44 0.23 12.31 -3.02
C ALA A 44 -0.51 11.75 -4.26
N GLY A 45 -1.80 11.37 -4.12
CA GLY A 45 -2.62 10.86 -5.22
C GLY A 45 -2.90 9.36 -5.16
N LYS A 46 -2.54 8.65 -4.07
CA LYS A 46 -2.71 7.21 -3.88
C LYS A 46 -4.16 6.74 -4.12
N THR A 47 -5.12 7.31 -3.40
CA THR A 47 -6.56 7.01 -3.58
C THR A 47 -7.04 7.30 -5.01
N THR A 48 -6.52 8.36 -5.66
CA THR A 48 -6.87 8.66 -7.04
C THR A 48 -6.40 7.57 -8.00
N LEU A 49 -5.15 7.12 -7.83
CA LEU A 49 -4.60 6.02 -8.62
C LEU A 49 -5.39 4.73 -8.37
N LEU A 50 -5.60 4.34 -7.11
CA LEU A 50 -6.41 3.15 -6.77
C LEU A 50 -7.81 3.18 -7.37
N ASN A 51 -8.50 4.32 -7.33
CA ASN A 51 -9.82 4.48 -7.94
C ASN A 51 -9.80 4.32 -9.48
N ILE A 52 -8.72 4.75 -10.14
CA ILE A 52 -8.51 4.51 -11.58
C ILE A 52 -8.31 3.02 -11.83
N LEU A 53 -7.42 2.37 -11.07
CA LEU A 53 -7.12 0.95 -11.21
C LEU A 53 -8.31 0.04 -10.86
N ALA A 54 -9.17 0.46 -9.94
CA ALA A 54 -10.41 -0.25 -9.60
C ALA A 54 -11.56 0.03 -10.57
N GLY A 55 -11.35 0.89 -11.58
CA GLY A 55 -12.39 1.28 -12.55
C GLY A 55 -13.54 2.11 -11.98
N ILE A 56 -13.35 2.67 -10.77
CA ILE A 56 -14.31 3.60 -10.15
C ILE A 56 -14.23 4.96 -10.82
N ARG A 57 -13.00 5.34 -11.24
CA ARG A 57 -12.75 6.59 -11.94
C ARG A 57 -12.33 6.33 -13.38
N ASN A 58 -13.12 6.81 -14.32
CA ASN A 58 -12.91 6.61 -15.77
C ASN A 58 -12.53 7.92 -16.51
N ASP A 59 -12.53 9.08 -15.81
CA ASP A 59 -12.23 10.40 -16.38
C ASP A 59 -10.73 10.72 -16.26
N TYR A 60 -9.89 9.87 -16.84
CA TYR A 60 -8.43 10.02 -16.92
C TYR A 60 -7.93 9.80 -18.35
N LYS A 61 -6.67 10.12 -18.62
CA LYS A 61 -5.96 9.82 -19.87
C LYS A 61 -4.94 8.70 -19.59
N GLY A 62 -4.66 7.91 -20.60
CA GLY A 62 -3.73 6.77 -20.51
C GLY A 62 -4.46 5.43 -20.59
N GLU A 63 -3.74 4.36 -20.36
CA GLU A 63 -4.25 2.99 -20.48
C GLU A 63 -3.91 2.19 -19.20
N VAL A 64 -4.83 1.35 -18.77
CA VAL A 64 -4.64 0.34 -17.71
C VAL A 64 -4.95 -1.02 -18.30
N ARG A 65 -4.07 -2.00 -18.09
CA ARG A 65 -4.23 -3.38 -18.55
C ARG A 65 -4.22 -4.33 -17.35
N TYR A 66 -5.04 -5.36 -17.42
CA TYR A 66 -5.23 -6.33 -16.35
C TYR A 66 -4.81 -7.71 -16.83
N PHE A 67 -4.01 -8.43 -16.02
CA PHE A 67 -3.66 -9.85 -16.21
C PHE A 67 -3.04 -10.16 -17.61
N ALA A 68 -2.20 -9.27 -18.13
CA ALA A 68 -1.62 -9.35 -19.47
C ALA A 68 -2.64 -9.39 -20.63
N GLU A 69 -3.92 -9.26 -20.35
CA GLU A 69 -4.99 -9.21 -21.34
C GLU A 69 -5.21 -7.76 -21.81
N LYS A 70 -5.60 -7.57 -23.08
CA LYS A 70 -6.07 -6.26 -23.59
C LYS A 70 -7.50 -5.94 -23.11
N ALA A 71 -7.86 -6.42 -21.92
CA ALA A 71 -9.17 -6.24 -21.34
C ALA A 71 -9.29 -4.86 -20.70
N GLN A 72 -10.44 -4.21 -20.92
CA GLN A 72 -10.75 -2.95 -20.25
C GLN A 72 -11.56 -3.22 -18.98
N ILE A 73 -11.40 -2.37 -17.96
CA ILE A 73 -12.13 -2.49 -16.67
C ILE A 73 -13.66 -2.46 -16.80
N VAL A 74 -14.20 -2.04 -17.96
CA VAL A 74 -15.65 -2.10 -18.25
C VAL A 74 -16.15 -3.53 -18.43
N ASP A 75 -15.26 -4.49 -18.67
CA ASP A 75 -15.61 -5.90 -18.75
C ASP A 75 -16.01 -6.42 -17.36
N ALA A 76 -17.22 -6.99 -17.25
CA ALA A 76 -17.73 -7.57 -16.01
C ALA A 76 -16.82 -8.70 -15.49
N GLY A 77 -16.24 -9.52 -16.38
CA GLY A 77 -15.33 -10.59 -16.03
C GLY A 77 -14.06 -10.07 -15.34
N ILE A 78 -13.53 -8.92 -15.75
CA ILE A 78 -12.38 -8.29 -15.09
C ILE A 78 -12.75 -7.79 -13.69
N LYS A 79 -13.94 -7.18 -13.52
CA LYS A 79 -14.39 -6.67 -12.21
C LYS A 79 -14.59 -7.77 -11.19
N GLU A 80 -15.04 -8.94 -11.60
CA GLU A 80 -15.16 -10.11 -10.72
C GLU A 80 -13.80 -10.55 -10.16
N ARG A 81 -12.74 -10.40 -10.93
CA ARG A 81 -11.36 -10.77 -10.56
C ARG A 81 -10.67 -9.75 -9.66
N ILE A 82 -11.28 -8.57 -9.44
CA ILE A 82 -10.72 -7.48 -8.64
C ILE A 82 -11.50 -7.31 -7.34
N GLY A 83 -10.84 -7.43 -6.20
CA GLY A 83 -11.35 -6.99 -4.90
C GLY A 83 -10.89 -5.56 -4.63
N TYR A 84 -11.81 -4.70 -4.17
CA TYR A 84 -11.46 -3.30 -3.88
C TYR A 84 -12.01 -2.86 -2.53
N THR A 85 -11.16 -2.19 -1.74
CA THR A 85 -11.58 -1.41 -0.58
C THR A 85 -11.18 0.05 -0.79
N GLY A 86 -12.13 0.97 -0.63
CA GLY A 86 -11.84 2.39 -0.72
C GLY A 86 -11.75 3.06 0.64
N SER A 87 -11.33 4.32 0.63
CA SER A 87 -11.30 5.17 1.82
C SER A 87 -12.69 5.53 2.36
N LYS A 88 -13.74 5.24 1.61
CA LYS A 88 -15.14 5.44 2.00
C LYS A 88 -15.88 4.12 2.11
N ASN A 89 -16.72 4.03 3.13
CA ASN A 89 -17.63 2.91 3.30
C ASN A 89 -18.66 2.86 2.14
N TYR A 90 -18.82 1.68 1.54
CA TYR A 90 -19.81 1.42 0.47
C TYR A 90 -21.13 0.89 0.99
N PHE A 91 -21.19 0.53 2.29
CA PHE A 91 -22.40 0.01 2.88
C PHE A 91 -23.39 1.16 3.17
N LEU A 92 -24.66 0.92 2.89
CA LEU A 92 -25.67 1.87 3.32
C LEU A 92 -25.71 1.91 4.85
N SER A 93 -25.81 3.09 5.41
CA SER A 93 -25.67 3.34 6.85
C SER A 93 -26.63 2.54 7.74
N TYR A 94 -27.76 2.13 7.20
CA TYR A 94 -28.80 1.37 7.90
C TYR A 94 -28.72 -0.16 7.70
N TRP A 95 -27.79 -0.66 6.88
CA TRP A 95 -27.64 -2.10 6.69
C TRP A 95 -27.15 -2.79 7.95
N THR A 96 -27.55 -4.06 8.10
CA THR A 96 -26.98 -4.99 9.11
C THR A 96 -25.87 -5.81 8.50
N GLY A 97 -25.10 -6.52 9.33
CA GLY A 97 -24.06 -7.44 8.86
C GLY A 97 -24.62 -8.55 7.95
N ASP A 98 -25.81 -9.07 8.28
CA ASP A 98 -26.48 -10.08 7.45
C ASP A 98 -26.85 -9.53 6.07
N GLN A 99 -27.33 -8.28 5.99
CA GLN A 99 -27.62 -7.64 4.72
C GLN A 99 -26.36 -7.38 3.88
N VAL A 100 -25.24 -7.02 4.52
CA VAL A 100 -23.94 -6.90 3.84
C VAL A 100 -23.55 -8.26 3.24
N ARG A 101 -23.63 -9.33 4.03
CA ARG A 101 -23.33 -10.70 3.60
C ARG A 101 -24.22 -11.17 2.45
N GLU A 102 -25.53 -10.99 2.56
CA GLU A 102 -26.52 -11.36 1.55
C GLU A 102 -26.28 -10.60 0.24
N LEU A 103 -26.09 -9.28 0.31
CA LEU A 103 -25.84 -8.46 -0.86
C LEU A 103 -24.51 -8.82 -1.54
N ALA A 104 -23.45 -9.10 -0.78
CA ALA A 104 -22.19 -9.54 -1.36
C ALA A 104 -22.36 -10.86 -2.15
N GLY A 105 -23.16 -11.80 -1.62
CA GLY A 105 -23.50 -13.05 -2.32
C GLY A 105 -24.35 -12.86 -3.56
N LEU A 106 -25.18 -11.79 -3.62
CA LEU A 106 -25.97 -11.46 -4.79
C LEU A 106 -25.18 -10.72 -5.88
N LEU A 107 -24.19 -9.92 -5.47
CA LEU A 107 -23.43 -9.07 -6.38
C LEU A 107 -22.19 -9.75 -6.98
N PHE A 108 -21.62 -10.74 -6.29
CA PHE A 108 -20.36 -11.36 -6.66
C PHE A 108 -20.49 -12.88 -6.72
N ASP A 109 -20.37 -13.45 -7.90
CA ASP A 109 -20.48 -14.90 -8.13
C ASP A 109 -19.42 -15.69 -7.34
N GLY A 110 -18.25 -15.11 -7.14
CA GLY A 110 -17.13 -15.71 -6.40
C GLY A 110 -17.15 -15.46 -4.88
N PHE A 111 -18.25 -14.95 -4.29
CA PHE A 111 -18.36 -14.72 -2.85
C PHE A 111 -18.64 -16.00 -2.08
N ASP A 112 -17.82 -16.29 -1.08
CA ASP A 112 -18.00 -17.43 -0.17
C ASP A 112 -18.53 -16.94 1.19
N PRO A 113 -19.82 -17.20 1.50
CA PRO A 113 -20.42 -16.79 2.75
C PRO A 113 -19.85 -17.49 3.98
N VAL A 114 -19.34 -18.73 3.84
CA VAL A 114 -18.70 -19.45 4.96
C VAL A 114 -17.34 -18.83 5.28
N ARG A 115 -16.56 -18.49 4.26
CA ARG A 115 -15.29 -17.79 4.40
C ARG A 115 -15.52 -16.41 5.04
N PHE A 116 -16.54 -15.67 4.60
CA PHE A 116 -16.93 -14.41 5.22
C PHE A 116 -17.20 -14.55 6.72
N ASP A 117 -18.05 -15.52 7.11
CA ASP A 117 -18.40 -15.76 8.51
C ASP A 117 -17.16 -16.13 9.37
N ASN A 118 -16.23 -16.92 8.80
CA ASN A 118 -14.99 -17.29 9.47
C ASN A 118 -14.07 -16.08 9.64
N ILE A 119 -13.93 -15.23 8.63
CA ILE A 119 -13.12 -14.01 8.71
C ILE A 119 -13.74 -13.04 9.75
N CYS A 120 -15.06 -12.87 9.77
CA CYS A 120 -15.74 -12.04 10.75
C CYS A 120 -15.45 -12.48 12.18
N LYS A 121 -15.44 -13.80 12.44
CA LYS A 121 -15.08 -14.37 13.74
C LYS A 121 -13.61 -14.15 14.09
N SER A 122 -12.70 -14.37 13.13
CA SER A 122 -11.25 -14.20 13.34
C SER A 122 -10.87 -12.75 13.64
N LEU A 123 -11.53 -11.80 12.99
CA LEU A 123 -11.33 -10.38 13.20
C LEU A 123 -12.08 -9.81 14.42
N ASP A 124 -12.80 -10.65 15.16
CA ASP A 124 -13.62 -10.24 16.29
C ASP A 124 -14.53 -9.05 15.97
N ILE A 125 -15.30 -9.18 14.88
CA ILE A 125 -16.28 -8.16 14.48
C ILE A 125 -17.46 -8.18 15.45
N ASP A 126 -17.94 -7.01 15.88
CA ASP A 126 -19.07 -6.87 16.79
C ASP A 126 -20.28 -7.70 16.28
N SER A 127 -20.56 -8.80 16.97
CA SER A 127 -21.65 -9.71 16.63
C SER A 127 -23.04 -9.08 16.70
N SER A 128 -23.17 -7.91 17.34
CA SER A 128 -24.46 -7.20 17.47
C SER A 128 -25.03 -6.70 16.15
N ILE A 129 -24.23 -6.70 15.06
CA ILE A 129 -24.73 -6.33 13.71
C ILE A 129 -25.40 -7.48 12.97
N PHE A 130 -25.30 -8.72 13.50
CA PHE A 130 -25.87 -9.92 12.91
C PHE A 130 -27.15 -10.36 13.61
N GLY A 131 -27.97 -11.20 12.93
CA GLY A 131 -29.20 -11.76 13.44
C GLY A 131 -30.42 -10.86 13.24
N LYS A 132 -31.59 -11.39 13.64
CA LYS A 132 -32.91 -10.75 13.39
C LYS A 132 -33.04 -9.32 13.93
N THR A 133 -32.30 -8.98 14.95
CA THR A 133 -32.28 -7.65 15.62
C THR A 133 -30.93 -6.97 15.43
N GLY A 134 -30.21 -7.33 14.36
CA GLY A 134 -28.89 -6.79 14.07
C GLY A 134 -28.88 -5.26 14.03
N LYS A 135 -27.89 -4.66 14.66
CA LYS A 135 -27.68 -3.20 14.61
C LYS A 135 -27.17 -2.78 13.24
N ALA A 136 -27.44 -1.54 12.87
CA ALA A 136 -26.94 -0.95 11.64
C ALA A 136 -25.41 -0.83 11.67
N VAL A 137 -24.75 -1.10 10.53
CA VAL A 137 -23.29 -1.01 10.40
C VAL A 137 -22.73 0.39 10.67
N SER A 138 -23.57 1.43 10.56
CA SER A 138 -23.22 2.80 10.97
C SER A 138 -22.96 2.98 12.47
N LYS A 139 -23.25 1.97 13.28
CA LYS A 139 -22.94 1.96 14.73
C LYS A 139 -21.59 1.33 15.05
N LEU A 140 -20.92 0.75 14.06
CA LEU A 140 -19.57 0.24 14.21
C LEU A 140 -18.56 1.40 14.31
N SER A 141 -17.47 1.16 15.05
CA SER A 141 -16.30 2.02 14.98
C SER A 141 -15.64 1.91 13.59
N ASP A 142 -14.83 2.89 13.21
CA ASP A 142 -14.11 2.86 11.91
C ASP A 142 -13.27 1.59 11.76
N GLY A 143 -12.62 1.13 12.85
CA GLY A 143 -11.87 -0.13 12.86
C GLY A 143 -12.76 -1.35 12.60
N ASN A 144 -13.89 -1.48 13.29
CA ASN A 144 -14.83 -2.59 13.05
C ASN A 144 -15.48 -2.51 11.68
N LEU A 145 -15.73 -1.32 11.17
CA LEU A 145 -16.24 -1.13 9.82
C LEU A 145 -15.19 -1.59 8.79
N MET A 146 -13.92 -1.24 8.96
CA MET A 146 -12.83 -1.71 8.08
C MET A 146 -12.70 -3.23 8.14
N LYS A 147 -12.78 -3.86 9.31
CA LYS A 147 -12.79 -5.32 9.45
C LYS A 147 -13.92 -5.96 8.63
N LEU A 148 -15.13 -5.39 8.67
CA LEU A 148 -16.27 -5.88 7.88
C LEU A 148 -16.04 -5.72 6.36
N VAL A 149 -15.47 -4.58 5.93
CA VAL A 149 -15.09 -4.35 4.53
C VAL A 149 -14.05 -5.38 4.09
N LEU A 150 -13.00 -5.59 4.89
CA LEU A 150 -11.96 -6.59 4.60
C LEU A 150 -12.56 -8.00 4.53
N ALA A 151 -13.42 -8.38 5.48
CA ALA A 151 -14.10 -9.69 5.44
C ALA A 151 -14.88 -9.88 4.13
N THR A 152 -15.59 -8.83 3.67
CA THR A 152 -16.35 -8.89 2.41
C THR A 152 -15.46 -9.10 1.20
N VAL A 153 -14.29 -8.44 1.15
CA VAL A 153 -13.38 -8.50 0.00
C VAL A 153 -12.56 -9.79 -0.02
N PHE A 154 -12.02 -10.21 1.15
CA PHE A 154 -11.25 -11.45 1.27
C PHE A 154 -12.10 -12.72 1.14
N ALA A 155 -13.42 -12.62 1.33
CA ALA A 155 -14.35 -13.73 1.07
C ALA A 155 -14.67 -13.95 -0.41
N ARG A 156 -14.15 -13.10 -1.31
CA ARG A 156 -14.34 -13.24 -2.75
C ARG A 156 -13.19 -14.03 -3.39
N ASN A 157 -13.51 -14.75 -4.46
CA ASN A 157 -12.50 -15.40 -5.30
C ASN A 157 -11.97 -14.39 -6.33
N THR A 158 -10.97 -13.60 -5.95
CA THR A 158 -10.35 -12.57 -6.78
C THR A 158 -8.91 -12.90 -7.12
N ASP A 159 -8.36 -12.31 -8.19
CA ASP A 159 -6.96 -12.47 -8.59
C ASP A 159 -6.10 -11.31 -8.08
N ILE A 160 -6.68 -10.15 -7.84
CA ILE A 160 -5.99 -9.01 -7.23
C ILE A 160 -6.89 -8.29 -6.21
N LEU A 161 -6.29 -7.91 -5.09
CA LEU A 161 -6.89 -7.01 -4.11
C LEU A 161 -6.27 -5.61 -4.24
N LEU A 162 -7.11 -4.59 -4.36
CA LEU A 162 -6.74 -3.17 -4.36
C LEU A 162 -7.28 -2.55 -3.06
N LEU A 163 -6.39 -2.26 -2.10
CA LEU A 163 -6.77 -1.86 -0.74
C LEU A 163 -6.29 -0.43 -0.44
N ASP A 164 -7.23 0.49 -0.21
CA ASP A 164 -6.90 1.88 0.11
C ASP A 164 -6.81 2.10 1.61
N GLU A 165 -5.59 2.33 2.12
CA GLU A 165 -5.25 2.57 3.53
C GLU A 165 -5.87 1.50 4.49
N PRO A 166 -5.76 0.18 4.21
CA PRO A 166 -6.50 -0.85 4.95
C PRO A 166 -6.08 -0.98 6.41
N ALA A 167 -4.83 -0.64 6.74
CA ALA A 167 -4.28 -0.72 8.09
C ALA A 167 -4.58 0.53 8.94
N SER A 168 -4.91 1.67 8.32
CA SER A 168 -5.01 2.97 8.99
C SER A 168 -5.98 2.99 10.19
N PRO A 169 -7.22 2.46 10.11
CA PRO A 169 -8.16 2.46 11.22
C PRO A 169 -8.00 1.27 12.19
N LEU A 170 -7.03 0.39 11.96
CA LEU A 170 -6.83 -0.83 12.75
C LEU A 170 -5.83 -0.62 13.89
N ASP A 171 -6.06 -1.29 15.01
CA ASP A 171 -5.08 -1.39 16.09
C ASP A 171 -3.90 -2.30 15.70
N PRO A 172 -2.77 -2.27 16.45
CA PRO A 172 -1.57 -3.02 16.09
C PRO A 172 -1.78 -4.53 15.89
N LEU A 173 -2.60 -5.17 16.74
CA LEU A 173 -2.88 -6.60 16.61
C LEU A 173 -3.66 -6.91 15.32
N MET A 174 -4.62 -6.07 15.00
CA MET A 174 -5.41 -6.23 13.78
C MET A 174 -4.60 -5.94 12.51
N ARG A 175 -3.59 -5.08 12.56
CA ARG A 175 -2.63 -4.88 11.45
C ARG A 175 -1.78 -6.12 11.19
N ASP A 176 -1.35 -6.79 12.25
CA ASP A 176 -0.62 -8.05 12.14
C ASP A 176 -1.52 -9.15 11.53
N MET A 177 -2.75 -9.27 12.00
CA MET A 177 -3.75 -10.17 11.40
C MET A 177 -4.04 -9.86 9.93
N LEU A 178 -4.11 -8.59 9.54
CA LEU A 178 -4.26 -8.19 8.14
C LEU A 178 -3.06 -8.66 7.30
N SER A 179 -1.85 -8.54 7.84
CA SER A 179 -0.63 -9.03 7.20
C SER A 179 -0.69 -10.55 6.98
N ASP A 180 -1.16 -11.31 7.96
CA ASP A 180 -1.36 -12.77 7.84
C ASP A 180 -2.46 -13.12 6.83
N MET A 181 -3.55 -12.37 6.79
CA MET A 181 -4.60 -12.55 5.78
C MET A 181 -4.06 -12.33 4.36
N ILE A 182 -3.22 -11.30 4.16
CA ILE A 182 -2.57 -11.03 2.87
C ILE A 182 -1.64 -12.18 2.49
N ARG A 183 -0.80 -12.67 3.41
CA ARG A 183 0.07 -13.83 3.15
C ARG A 183 -0.73 -15.06 2.76
N SER A 184 -1.80 -15.35 3.49
CA SER A 184 -2.69 -16.49 3.21
C SER A 184 -3.36 -16.36 1.83
N TYR A 185 -3.85 -15.16 1.49
CA TYR A 185 -4.47 -14.88 0.20
C TYR A 185 -3.48 -15.10 -0.97
N LEU A 186 -2.24 -14.62 -0.84
CA LEU A 186 -1.19 -14.83 -1.84
C LEU A 186 -0.83 -16.30 -1.97
N ALA A 187 -0.66 -17.02 -0.85
CA ALA A 187 -0.32 -18.44 -0.82
C ALA A 187 -1.39 -19.31 -1.52
N GLU A 188 -2.67 -19.04 -1.28
CA GLU A 188 -3.78 -19.72 -1.95
C GLU A 188 -3.78 -19.54 -3.48
N GLY A 189 -3.19 -18.44 -3.97
CA GLY A 189 -3.12 -18.12 -5.39
C GLY A 189 -2.06 -18.88 -6.19
N ASN A 190 -1.18 -19.65 -5.53
CA ASN A 190 -0.06 -20.34 -6.18
C ASN A 190 0.75 -19.42 -7.11
N GLY A 191 1.07 -18.20 -6.64
CA GLY A 191 1.83 -17.19 -7.38
C GLY A 191 1.03 -16.38 -8.41
N LYS A 192 -0.31 -16.51 -8.46
CA LYS A 192 -1.16 -15.76 -9.38
C LYS A 192 -2.02 -14.68 -8.72
N ARG A 193 -2.23 -14.77 -7.39
CA ARG A 193 -2.95 -13.73 -6.66
C ARG A 193 -2.00 -12.62 -6.25
N SER A 194 -2.45 -11.37 -6.34
CA SER A 194 -1.65 -10.19 -6.00
C SER A 194 -2.41 -9.28 -5.05
N VAL A 195 -1.69 -8.50 -4.27
CA VAL A 195 -2.27 -7.46 -3.42
C VAL A 195 -1.58 -6.14 -3.71
N PHE A 196 -2.35 -5.09 -3.96
CA PHE A 196 -1.86 -3.73 -4.08
C PHE A 196 -2.55 -2.86 -3.04
N PHE A 197 -1.81 -2.33 -2.10
CA PHE A 197 -2.37 -1.53 -1.02
C PHE A 197 -1.68 -0.18 -0.89
N SER A 198 -2.46 0.84 -0.56
CA SER A 198 -1.89 2.16 -0.23
C SER A 198 -1.61 2.27 1.26
N THR A 199 -0.58 3.03 1.60
CA THR A 199 -0.29 3.43 2.98
C THR A 199 0.48 4.74 3.05
N HIS A 200 0.27 5.52 4.09
CA HIS A 200 1.12 6.64 4.47
C HIS A 200 2.11 6.25 5.60
N ASN A 201 1.95 5.08 6.20
CA ASN A 201 2.84 4.52 7.22
C ASN A 201 3.24 3.09 6.87
N ILE A 202 4.35 2.93 6.15
CA ILE A 202 4.82 1.62 5.70
C ILE A 202 5.24 0.71 6.85
N SER A 203 5.65 1.25 8.01
CA SER A 203 6.06 0.45 9.16
C SER A 203 4.99 -0.56 9.60
N ASP A 204 3.72 -0.23 9.41
CA ASP A 204 2.59 -1.10 9.76
C ASP A 204 2.46 -2.33 8.86
N MET A 205 3.03 -2.30 7.64
CA MET A 205 2.83 -3.30 6.60
C MET A 205 4.16 -3.75 5.95
N GLU A 206 5.31 -3.31 6.48
CA GLU A 206 6.63 -3.66 5.90
C GLU A 206 6.84 -5.17 5.84
N SER A 207 6.39 -5.89 6.87
CA SER A 207 6.58 -7.35 7.00
C SER A 207 5.90 -8.18 5.90
N VAL A 208 4.91 -7.61 5.21
CA VAL A 208 4.16 -8.28 4.14
C VAL A 208 4.42 -7.68 2.76
N THR A 209 5.25 -6.64 2.69
CA THR A 209 5.54 -5.93 1.44
C THR A 209 6.69 -6.57 0.69
N ASP A 210 6.44 -7.03 -0.54
CA ASP A 210 7.45 -7.59 -1.44
C ASP A 210 7.97 -6.55 -2.44
N TYR A 211 7.07 -5.74 -2.98
CA TYR A 211 7.35 -4.69 -3.95
C TYR A 211 6.82 -3.36 -3.45
N CYS A 212 7.52 -2.28 -3.68
CA CYS A 212 7.01 -0.96 -3.30
C CYS A 212 7.07 0.05 -4.44
N ILE A 213 6.12 0.99 -4.39
CA ILE A 213 6.01 2.15 -5.27
C ILE A 213 5.91 3.37 -4.37
N LEU A 214 6.91 4.24 -4.43
CA LEU A 214 6.91 5.51 -3.71
C LEU A 214 6.30 6.60 -4.58
N MET A 215 5.29 7.26 -4.06
CA MET A 215 4.52 8.26 -4.78
C MET A 215 4.55 9.61 -4.07
N GLU A 216 4.89 10.65 -4.81
CA GLU A 216 4.93 12.02 -4.33
C GLU A 216 4.34 12.99 -5.37
N GLN A 217 3.48 13.92 -4.92
CA GLN A 217 2.89 14.96 -5.74
C GLN A 217 2.34 14.48 -7.10
N GLY A 218 1.71 13.30 -7.10
CA GLY A 218 1.10 12.71 -8.30
C GLY A 218 2.08 11.99 -9.23
N ARG A 219 3.31 11.72 -8.80
CA ARG A 219 4.35 11.02 -9.58
C ARG A 219 4.93 9.85 -8.81
N ILE A 220 5.34 8.81 -9.51
CA ILE A 220 6.17 7.75 -8.95
C ILE A 220 7.61 8.27 -8.93
N VAL A 221 8.24 8.26 -7.76
CA VAL A 221 9.62 8.74 -7.54
C VAL A 221 10.61 7.59 -7.38
N GLU A 222 10.16 6.42 -6.92
CA GLU A 222 10.96 5.20 -6.83
C GLU A 222 10.03 3.98 -6.86
N GLN A 223 10.48 2.86 -7.42
CA GLN A 223 9.76 1.59 -7.37
C GLN A 223 10.73 0.41 -7.52
N GLY A 224 10.40 -0.71 -6.88
CA GLY A 224 11.22 -1.91 -6.98
C GLY A 224 10.87 -2.96 -5.93
N PHE A 225 11.46 -4.16 -6.06
CA PHE A 225 11.40 -5.14 -4.99
C PHE A 225 12.09 -4.60 -3.75
N VAL A 226 11.52 -4.90 -2.57
CA VAL A 226 12.06 -4.44 -1.29
C VAL A 226 13.50 -4.94 -1.08
N THR A 227 13.80 -6.15 -1.54
CA THR A 227 15.17 -6.71 -1.53
C THR A 227 16.15 -5.84 -2.32
N ASP A 228 15.78 -5.48 -3.57
CA ASP A 228 16.63 -4.67 -4.44
C ASP A 228 16.85 -3.27 -3.86
N LEU A 229 15.79 -2.69 -3.27
CA LEU A 229 15.89 -1.39 -2.61
C LEU A 229 16.78 -1.44 -1.37
N LYS A 230 16.68 -2.50 -0.57
CA LYS A 230 17.55 -2.70 0.60
C LYS A 230 19.02 -2.98 0.21
N GLU A 231 19.28 -3.44 -1.00
CA GLU A 231 20.63 -3.55 -1.57
C GLU A 231 21.13 -2.22 -2.17
N LYS A 232 20.22 -1.41 -2.74
CA LYS A 232 20.53 -0.10 -3.34
C LYS A 232 20.90 0.96 -2.32
N TYR A 233 20.30 0.90 -1.12
CA TYR A 233 20.47 1.89 -0.06
C TYR A 233 21.16 1.28 1.16
N ILE A 234 21.95 2.09 1.87
CA ILE A 234 22.61 1.72 3.13
C ILE A 234 22.27 2.73 4.23
N LEU A 235 22.12 2.23 5.44
CA LEU A 235 22.07 3.05 6.66
C LEU A 235 23.50 3.23 7.16
N VAL A 236 23.93 4.48 7.28
CA VAL A 236 25.27 4.86 7.77
C VAL A 236 25.10 5.47 9.15
N LYS A 237 25.83 4.95 10.12
CA LYS A 237 25.92 5.49 11.49
C LYS A 237 27.36 5.85 11.80
N GLY A 238 27.57 6.94 12.52
CA GLY A 238 28.92 7.36 12.88
C GLY A 238 28.94 8.39 13.99
N ASP A 239 30.17 8.66 14.50
CA ASP A 239 30.40 9.59 15.57
C ASP A 239 30.22 11.05 15.16
N LYS A 240 29.98 11.91 16.16
CA LYS A 240 29.72 13.34 15.96
C LYS A 240 30.81 14.04 15.14
N GLU A 241 32.06 13.65 15.30
CA GLU A 241 33.22 14.26 14.62
C GLU A 241 33.12 14.14 13.09
N ASN A 242 32.55 13.07 12.60
CA ASN A 242 32.37 12.79 11.16
C ASN A 242 31.07 13.35 10.56
N THR A 243 30.21 13.95 11.38
CA THR A 243 28.84 14.38 10.94
C THR A 243 28.85 15.32 9.72
N GLU A 244 29.68 16.36 9.74
CA GLU A 244 29.71 17.37 8.67
C GLU A 244 30.31 16.81 7.36
N ALA A 245 31.24 15.90 7.45
CA ALA A 245 31.82 15.23 6.30
C ALA A 245 30.80 14.23 5.69
N ALA A 246 30.17 13.40 6.54
CA ALA A 246 29.18 12.41 6.14
C ALA A 246 27.91 13.05 5.56
N ARG A 247 27.46 14.19 6.11
CA ARG A 247 26.26 14.92 5.64
C ARG A 247 26.27 15.21 4.13
N LYS A 248 27.44 15.42 3.55
CA LYS A 248 27.62 15.70 2.11
C LYS A 248 27.43 14.46 1.23
N LEU A 249 27.49 13.28 1.83
CA LEU A 249 27.38 11.99 1.14
C LEU A 249 26.02 11.32 1.38
N LEU A 250 25.31 11.77 2.42
CA LEU A 250 24.03 11.20 2.84
C LEU A 250 22.87 11.87 2.11
N LEU A 251 21.87 11.07 1.71
CA LEU A 251 20.58 11.54 1.20
C LEU A 251 19.79 12.23 2.31
N THR A 252 19.84 11.65 3.52
CA THR A 252 19.29 12.24 4.75
C THR A 252 20.28 12.05 5.87
N CYS A 253 20.36 13.02 6.79
CA CYS A 253 21.21 12.95 7.95
C CYS A 253 20.45 13.44 9.18
N GLN A 254 20.35 12.59 10.18
CA GLN A 254 19.85 12.93 11.52
C GLN A 254 21.04 12.89 12.46
N ALA A 255 21.32 14.02 13.11
CA ALA A 255 22.43 14.14 14.05
C ALA A 255 21.93 14.49 15.45
N ASN A 256 22.61 13.96 16.46
CA ASN A 256 22.38 14.26 17.87
C ASN A 256 23.69 14.54 18.61
N SER A 257 23.64 14.60 19.94
CA SER A 257 24.86 14.86 20.76
C SER A 257 25.90 13.76 20.72
N PHE A 258 25.54 12.55 20.30
CA PHE A 258 26.42 11.36 20.32
C PHE A 258 27.00 11.05 18.94
N GLY A 259 26.25 11.31 17.86
CA GLY A 259 26.64 10.97 16.51
C GLY A 259 25.58 11.30 15.48
N PHE A 260 25.62 10.60 14.37
CA PHE A 260 24.66 10.75 13.29
C PHE A 260 24.22 9.38 12.74
N GLU A 261 23.05 9.39 12.13
CA GLU A 261 22.60 8.32 11.24
C GLU A 261 22.00 8.93 9.96
N GLY A 262 22.08 8.20 8.86
CA GLY A 262 21.54 8.67 7.61
C GLY A 262 21.54 7.61 6.52
N ILE A 263 20.84 7.87 5.45
CA ILE A 263 20.75 6.96 4.29
C ILE A 263 21.67 7.47 3.18
N ALA A 264 22.42 6.54 2.58
CA ALA A 264 23.23 6.77 1.38
C ALA A 264 22.95 5.71 0.32
N LEU A 265 23.45 5.92 -0.89
CA LEU A 265 23.49 4.87 -1.91
C LEU A 265 24.60 3.87 -1.57
N ALA A 266 24.33 2.58 -1.75
CA ALA A 266 25.33 1.52 -1.48
C ALA A 266 26.59 1.67 -2.37
N GLU A 267 26.44 2.17 -3.59
CA GLU A 267 27.55 2.46 -4.51
C GLU A 267 28.53 3.53 -3.99
N ASP A 268 28.06 4.41 -3.10
CA ASP A 268 28.86 5.46 -2.48
C ASP A 268 29.62 5.01 -1.21
N MET A 269 29.50 3.74 -0.79
CA MET A 269 30.12 3.21 0.44
C MET A 269 31.62 3.54 0.54
N ASN A 270 32.35 3.43 -0.56
CA ASN A 270 33.79 3.72 -0.61
C ASN A 270 34.13 5.18 -0.30
N ARG A 271 33.19 6.11 -0.46
CA ARG A 271 33.39 7.55 -0.18
C ARG A 271 33.46 7.86 1.31
N PHE A 272 33.03 6.92 2.15
CA PHE A 272 33.15 7.02 3.62
C PHE A 272 34.49 6.48 4.14
N ALA A 273 35.45 6.10 3.26
CA ALA A 273 36.76 5.62 3.66
C ALA A 273 37.50 6.68 4.48
N GLY A 274 38.03 6.27 5.65
CA GLY A 274 38.69 7.16 6.59
C GLY A 274 37.77 7.79 7.65
N MET A 275 36.45 7.57 7.58
CA MET A 275 35.52 7.92 8.65
C MET A 275 35.24 6.71 9.54
N GLN A 276 35.03 6.93 10.83
CA GLN A 276 34.56 5.90 11.74
C GLN A 276 33.04 5.81 11.59
N VAL A 277 32.61 4.91 10.73
CA VAL A 277 31.18 4.67 10.43
C VAL A 277 30.88 3.18 10.39
N GLU A 278 29.64 2.85 10.73
CA GLU A 278 29.06 1.51 10.60
C GLU A 278 27.99 1.53 9.50
N PHE A 279 27.90 0.42 8.77
CA PHE A 279 26.90 0.24 7.71
C PHE A 279 25.91 -0.84 8.11
N GLU A 280 24.63 -0.53 7.99
CA GLU A 280 23.52 -1.44 8.27
C GLU A 280 22.54 -1.47 7.09
N THR A 281 21.75 -2.55 7.00
CA THR A 281 20.63 -2.61 6.05
C THR A 281 19.47 -1.73 6.54
N PRO A 282 19.03 -0.74 5.77
CA PRO A 282 17.92 0.13 6.18
C PRO A 282 16.57 -0.60 6.14
N SER A 283 15.62 -0.14 6.96
CA SER A 283 14.21 -0.50 6.82
C SER A 283 13.60 0.18 5.60
N LEU A 284 12.52 -0.38 5.07
CA LEU A 284 11.77 0.26 3.98
C LEU A 284 11.23 1.64 4.39
N PHE A 285 10.87 1.81 5.66
CA PHE A 285 10.49 3.10 6.22
C PHE A 285 11.61 4.14 6.10
N GLN A 286 12.84 3.79 6.49
CA GLN A 286 13.99 4.69 6.40
C GLN A 286 14.31 5.09 4.96
N ILE A 287 14.27 4.12 4.04
CA ILE A 287 14.44 4.37 2.59
C ILE A 287 13.35 5.33 2.09
N SER A 288 12.08 5.05 2.41
CA SER A 288 10.95 5.86 1.97
C SER A 288 11.05 7.32 2.46
N VAL A 289 11.39 7.52 3.73
CA VAL A 289 11.58 8.85 4.32
C VAL A 289 12.77 9.58 3.65
N ALA A 290 13.86 8.86 3.36
CA ALA A 290 15.02 9.45 2.71
C ALA A 290 14.69 9.98 1.31
N ILE A 291 13.98 9.18 0.50
CA ILE A 291 13.58 9.57 -0.85
C ILE A 291 12.59 10.74 -0.82
N MET A 292 11.57 10.69 0.05
CA MET A 292 10.58 11.77 0.17
C MET A 292 11.22 13.10 0.58
N ARG A 293 12.19 13.09 1.52
CA ARG A 293 12.88 14.30 1.96
C ARG A 293 13.72 14.96 0.87
N GLN A 294 14.24 14.22 -0.08
CA GLN A 294 14.97 14.80 -1.21
C GLN A 294 14.08 15.61 -2.15
N ASN A 295 12.82 15.21 -2.26
CA ASN A 295 11.87 15.82 -3.19
C ASN A 295 11.00 16.91 -2.53
N THR A 296 10.94 16.93 -1.19
CA THR A 296 10.12 17.89 -0.43
C THR A 296 11.00 18.91 0.29
N VAL A 297 10.87 20.18 -0.05
CA VAL A 297 11.50 21.28 0.68
C VAL A 297 10.72 21.50 1.99
N LEU A 298 11.07 20.76 3.04
CA LEU A 298 10.55 21.02 4.38
C LEU A 298 11.35 22.17 5.01
N THR A 299 10.77 23.36 5.06
CA THR A 299 11.26 24.44 5.94
C THR A 299 10.90 24.06 7.38
N MET A 300 11.90 23.71 8.19
CA MET A 300 11.70 23.55 9.63
C MET A 300 11.26 24.90 10.21
N PRO A 301 10.14 24.94 10.98
CA PRO A 301 9.84 26.16 11.72
C PRO A 301 10.97 26.45 12.72
N GLU A 302 11.43 27.69 12.75
CA GLU A 302 12.30 28.15 13.82
C GLU A 302 11.51 28.01 15.12
N ILE A 303 11.91 27.03 15.95
CA ILE A 303 11.41 26.91 17.33
C ILE A 303 12.23 27.90 18.13
N ALA A 304 11.68 29.12 18.32
CA ALA A 304 12.24 30.15 19.18
C ALA A 304 12.11 29.77 20.66
#